data_fd1d890652565e6e108b38e304fa884f
#
_entry.id   fd1d890652565e6e108b38e304fa884f
#
_cell.length_a   1.000
_cell.length_b   1.000
_cell.length_c   1.000
_cell.angle_alpha   90.00
_cell.angle_beta   90.00
_cell.angle_gamma   90.00
#
_symmetry.space_group_name_H-M   'P 1'
#
loop_
_entity.id
_entity.type
_entity.pdbx_description
1 polymer ?
#
loop_
_entity_poly.entity_id
_entity_poly.type
_entity_poly.pdbx_seq_one_letter_code
_entity_poly.pdbx_strand_id
1 'polypeptide(L)'
;MWFDRFSLGILQLIVSVTFLARGWLTWRWDSPIRELIWEEKWWAPVLKNYDVTWSHFARTSDQWITPMLEGLGVFLIVSSLIPWIAGFSRLRWLRWFLIPATLILILDGFSRWVAKDMQVGMAMEHVLQIFVPLALLISLGRKSLKAPKREVIVRWSLMIATAATFMGHGLYAIGYY
;
A
#
# COMPACT_ATOMS: atom_id res chain seq x y z
N MET A 1 -11.76 -25.96 10.38
CA MET A 1 -11.78 -24.49 10.53
C MET A 1 -10.33 -24.02 10.52
N TRP A 2 -9.81 -23.63 9.33
CA TRP A 2 -8.36 -23.39 9.15
C TRP A 2 -7.91 -21.97 9.50
N PHE A 3 -8.84 -21.01 9.60
CA PHE A 3 -8.55 -19.67 10.11
C PHE A 3 -8.78 -19.65 11.62
N ASP A 4 -7.85 -20.25 12.34
CA ASP A 4 -7.81 -20.20 13.77
C ASP A 4 -7.23 -18.87 14.27
N ARG A 5 -7.16 -18.71 15.58
CA ARG A 5 -6.60 -17.50 16.21
C ARG A 5 -5.12 -17.28 15.84
N PHE A 6 -4.41 -18.35 15.53
CA PHE A 6 -3.00 -18.31 15.15
C PHE A 6 -2.82 -17.70 13.75
N SER A 7 -3.59 -18.18 12.76
CA SER A 7 -3.57 -17.62 11.39
C SER A 7 -3.96 -16.15 11.35
N LEU A 8 -4.95 -15.74 12.17
CA LEU A 8 -5.32 -14.34 12.29
C LEU A 8 -4.18 -13.51 12.91
N GLY A 9 -3.53 -14.02 13.95
CA GLY A 9 -2.38 -13.36 14.58
C GLY A 9 -1.20 -13.16 13.62
N ILE A 10 -0.90 -14.16 12.79
CA ILE A 10 0.12 -14.05 11.73
C ILE A 10 -0.27 -12.95 10.74
N LEU A 11 -1.52 -12.92 10.27
CA LEU A 11 -1.99 -11.91 9.32
C LEU A 11 -1.91 -10.50 9.92
N GLN A 12 -2.27 -10.34 11.21
CA GLN A 12 -2.13 -9.09 11.95
C GLN A 12 -0.67 -8.65 12.01
N LEU A 13 0.26 -9.57 12.31
CA LEU A 13 1.69 -9.29 12.37
C LEU A 13 2.22 -8.82 11.01
N ILE A 14 1.89 -9.54 9.93
CA ILE A 14 2.34 -9.18 8.57
C ILE A 14 1.85 -7.79 8.19
N VAL A 15 0.56 -7.46 8.43
CA VAL A 15 0.01 -6.12 8.15
C VAL A 15 0.73 -5.05 8.97
N SER A 16 0.94 -5.30 10.26
CA SER A 16 1.65 -4.35 11.15
C SER A 16 3.07 -4.08 10.67
N VAL A 17 3.82 -5.13 10.34
CA VAL A 17 5.20 -4.99 9.83
C VAL A 17 5.21 -4.27 8.49
N THR A 18 4.26 -4.58 7.59
CA THR A 18 4.15 -3.91 6.29
C THR A 18 3.91 -2.41 6.45
N PHE A 19 2.94 -2.02 7.28
CA PHE A 19 2.64 -0.60 7.52
C PHE A 19 3.79 0.11 8.23
N LEU A 20 4.41 -0.51 9.22
CA LEU A 20 5.55 0.05 9.95
C LEU A 20 6.73 0.28 9.01
N ALA A 21 7.11 -0.74 8.22
CA ALA A 21 8.24 -0.65 7.30
C ALA A 21 8.01 0.39 6.21
N ARG A 22 6.84 0.37 5.55
CA ARG A 22 6.50 1.35 4.51
C ARG A 22 6.35 2.76 5.06
N GLY A 23 5.73 2.90 6.22
CA GLY A 23 5.61 4.19 6.89
C GLY A 23 6.96 4.76 7.28
N TRP A 24 7.86 3.94 7.82
CA TRP A 24 9.22 4.35 8.14
C TRP A 24 10.01 4.80 6.90
N LEU A 25 9.95 4.03 5.81
CA LEU A 25 10.61 4.38 4.56
C LEU A 25 10.08 5.71 4.00
N THR A 26 8.75 5.87 3.93
CA THR A 26 8.11 7.11 3.44
C THR A 26 8.47 8.32 4.31
N TRP A 27 8.55 8.14 5.64
CA TRP A 27 8.87 9.23 6.56
C TRP A 27 10.34 9.64 6.52
N ARG A 28 11.27 8.67 6.41
CA ARG A 28 12.72 8.91 6.60
C ARG A 28 13.53 8.98 5.31
N TRP A 29 13.09 8.33 4.26
CA TRP A 29 13.89 8.14 3.05
C TRP A 29 13.24 8.69 1.79
N ASP A 30 12.05 9.26 1.90
CA ASP A 30 11.24 9.69 0.77
C ASP A 30 10.34 8.56 0.19
N SER A 31 9.41 8.95 -0.68
CA SER A 31 8.43 8.06 -1.29
C SER A 31 8.41 8.20 -2.80
N PRO A 32 8.26 7.11 -3.55
CA PRO A 32 8.03 7.16 -5.00
C PRO A 32 6.82 8.01 -5.41
N ILE A 33 5.92 8.32 -4.47
CA ILE A 33 4.81 9.25 -4.68
C ILE A 33 5.33 10.63 -5.10
N ARG A 34 6.51 11.05 -4.60
CA ARG A 34 7.16 12.28 -5.04
C ARG A 34 7.49 12.24 -6.53
N GLU A 35 8.08 11.13 -7.01
CA GLU A 35 8.42 10.94 -8.42
C GLU A 35 7.17 11.02 -9.30
N LEU A 36 6.04 10.43 -8.85
CA LEU A 36 4.77 10.54 -9.56
C LEU A 36 4.26 11.98 -9.64
N ILE A 37 4.36 12.73 -8.54
CA ILE A 37 3.96 14.16 -8.52
C ILE A 37 4.89 15.00 -9.37
N TRP A 38 6.16 14.63 -9.48
CA TRP A 38 7.17 15.33 -10.27
C TRP A 38 7.40 14.72 -11.66
N GLU A 39 6.47 13.92 -12.17
CA GLU A 39 6.53 13.42 -13.54
C GLU A 39 6.17 14.54 -14.53
N GLU A 40 7.19 15.20 -15.07
CA GLU A 40 7.06 16.40 -15.92
C GLU A 40 6.14 16.17 -17.11
N LYS A 41 6.23 15.01 -17.75
CA LYS A 41 5.42 14.68 -18.95
C LYS A 41 3.91 14.74 -18.70
N TRP A 42 3.47 14.54 -17.46
CA TRP A 42 2.05 14.59 -17.10
C TRP A 42 1.60 15.99 -16.73
N TRP A 43 2.50 16.74 -16.08
CA TRP A 43 2.16 18.06 -15.54
C TRP A 43 2.48 19.21 -16.49
N ALA A 44 3.50 19.12 -17.33
CA ALA A 44 3.89 20.19 -18.23
C ALA A 44 2.75 20.69 -19.11
N PRO A 45 1.89 19.83 -19.72
CA PRO A 45 0.74 20.29 -20.49
C PRO A 45 -0.30 21.06 -19.64
N VAL A 46 -0.50 20.65 -18.40
CA VAL A 46 -1.42 21.29 -17.46
C VAL A 46 -0.88 22.63 -17.01
N LEU A 47 0.38 22.69 -16.58
CA LEU A 47 1.05 23.89 -16.09
C LEU A 47 1.12 24.99 -17.16
N LYS A 48 1.30 24.58 -18.41
CA LYS A 48 1.32 25.53 -19.55
C LYS A 48 0.01 26.33 -19.66
N ASN A 49 -1.12 25.75 -19.32
CA ASN A 49 -2.42 26.43 -19.34
C ASN A 49 -2.54 27.52 -18.26
N TYR A 50 -1.65 27.53 -17.29
CA TYR A 50 -1.59 28.48 -16.17
C TYR A 50 -0.36 29.36 -16.22
N ASP A 51 0.41 29.36 -17.32
CA ASP A 51 1.67 30.09 -17.48
C ASP A 51 2.71 29.79 -16.40
N VAL A 52 2.67 28.56 -15.83
CA VAL A 52 3.61 28.08 -14.81
C VAL A 52 4.69 27.24 -15.47
N THR A 53 5.96 27.60 -15.25
CA THR A 53 7.09 26.78 -15.73
C THR A 53 7.28 25.55 -14.84
N TRP A 54 7.75 24.45 -15.41
CA TRP A 54 8.08 23.23 -14.66
C TRP A 54 9.05 23.50 -13.51
N SER A 55 10.11 24.26 -13.77
CA SER A 55 11.10 24.60 -12.76
C SER A 55 10.54 25.39 -11.57
N HIS A 56 9.57 26.27 -11.82
CA HIS A 56 8.86 26.99 -10.77
C HIS A 56 7.99 26.04 -9.96
N PHE A 57 7.18 25.20 -10.63
CA PHE A 57 6.33 24.20 -9.98
C PHE A 57 7.16 23.25 -9.12
N ALA A 58 8.21 22.62 -9.65
CA ALA A 58 9.03 21.67 -8.91
C ALA A 58 9.63 22.28 -7.63
N ARG A 59 10.10 23.54 -7.72
CA ARG A 59 10.66 24.26 -6.57
C ARG A 59 9.62 24.61 -5.51
N THR A 60 8.45 25.07 -5.92
CA THR A 60 7.41 25.52 -4.99
C THR A 60 6.62 24.37 -4.40
N SER A 61 6.42 23.30 -5.17
CA SER A 61 5.66 22.13 -4.71
C SER A 61 6.36 21.33 -3.61
N ASP A 62 7.69 21.38 -3.55
CA ASP A 62 8.45 20.64 -2.51
C ASP A 62 8.08 21.09 -1.09
N GLN A 63 7.73 22.35 -0.92
CA GLN A 63 7.33 22.90 0.37
C GLN A 63 6.10 22.24 1.00
N TRP A 64 5.19 21.70 0.18
CA TRP A 64 4.01 20.99 0.66
C TRP A 64 4.09 19.47 0.46
N ILE A 65 4.85 19.01 -0.54
CA ILE A 65 5.03 17.56 -0.80
C ILE A 65 5.77 16.91 0.36
N THR A 66 6.87 17.50 0.81
CA THR A 66 7.67 16.95 1.92
C THR A 66 6.83 16.72 3.19
N PRO A 67 6.15 17.73 3.77
CA PRO A 67 5.33 17.48 4.96
C PRO A 67 4.14 16.56 4.70
N MET A 68 3.60 16.54 3.49
CA MET A 68 2.56 15.58 3.10
C MET A 68 3.08 14.15 3.17
N LEU A 69 4.24 13.85 2.58
CA LEU A 69 4.83 12.52 2.59
C LEU A 69 5.22 12.08 4.00
N GLU A 70 5.79 12.99 4.80
CA GLU A 70 6.06 12.73 6.21
C GLU A 70 4.78 12.38 6.98
N GLY A 71 3.70 13.11 6.75
CA GLY A 71 2.39 12.84 7.33
C GLY A 71 1.83 11.48 6.91
N LEU A 72 1.95 11.09 5.64
CA LEU A 72 1.56 9.76 5.15
C LEU A 72 2.40 8.66 5.80
N GLY A 73 3.71 8.88 5.95
CA GLY A 73 4.60 7.95 6.64
C GLY A 73 4.20 7.74 8.10
N VAL A 74 4.00 8.82 8.85
CA VAL A 74 3.53 8.77 10.25
C VAL A 74 2.16 8.09 10.34
N PHE A 75 1.24 8.41 9.43
CA PHE A 75 -0.07 7.76 9.39
C PHE A 75 0.04 6.25 9.22
N LEU A 76 0.91 5.75 8.34
CA LEU A 76 1.16 4.32 8.16
C LEU A 76 1.77 3.69 9.42
N ILE A 77 2.75 4.37 10.06
CA ILE A 77 3.35 3.90 11.31
C ILE A 77 2.28 3.74 12.40
N VAL A 78 1.43 4.74 12.60
CA VAL A 78 0.33 4.68 13.57
C VAL A 78 -0.68 3.58 13.18
N SER A 79 -0.97 3.44 11.88
CA SER A 79 -1.87 2.40 11.37
C SER A 79 -1.34 0.98 11.59
N SER A 80 -0.04 0.79 11.84
CA SER A 80 0.53 -0.52 12.18
C SER A 80 0.00 -1.11 13.49
N LEU A 81 -0.59 -0.30 14.36
CA LEU A 81 -1.23 -0.73 15.61
C LEU A 81 -2.68 -1.20 15.40
N ILE A 82 -3.33 -0.76 14.32
CA ILE A 82 -4.75 -1.05 14.06
C ILE A 82 -5.07 -2.53 14.00
N PRO A 83 -4.26 -3.41 13.36
CA PRO A 83 -4.49 -4.85 13.32
C PRO A 83 -4.77 -5.45 14.70
N TRP A 84 -4.06 -5.00 15.72
CA TRP A 84 -4.16 -5.50 17.08
C TRP A 84 -5.34 -4.89 17.83
N ILE A 85 -5.50 -3.57 17.76
CA ILE A 85 -6.54 -2.82 18.46
C ILE A 85 -7.93 -3.18 17.93
N ALA A 86 -8.09 -3.29 16.61
CA ALA A 86 -9.36 -3.65 15.98
C ALA A 86 -9.85 -5.08 16.29
N GLY A 87 -8.99 -5.93 16.88
CA GLY A 87 -9.36 -7.23 17.42
C GLY A 87 -10.28 -7.13 18.65
N PHE A 88 -10.20 -6.05 19.43
CA PHE A 88 -11.05 -5.81 20.59
C PHE A 88 -12.48 -5.42 20.18
N SER A 89 -13.48 -5.98 20.86
CA SER A 89 -14.89 -5.86 20.47
C SER A 89 -15.41 -4.42 20.43
N ARG A 90 -14.91 -3.54 21.31
CA ARG A 90 -15.32 -2.13 21.41
C ARG A 90 -14.70 -1.22 20.33
N LEU A 91 -13.53 -1.60 19.78
CA LEU A 91 -12.74 -0.77 18.89
C LEU A 91 -12.72 -1.30 17.45
N ARG A 92 -13.64 -2.19 17.11
CA ARG A 92 -13.73 -2.77 15.76
C ARG A 92 -13.92 -1.79 14.62
N TRP A 93 -14.50 -0.65 14.89
CA TRP A 93 -14.66 0.38 13.89
C TRP A 93 -13.31 0.89 13.36
N LEU A 94 -12.24 0.82 14.16
CA LEU A 94 -10.89 1.19 13.73
C LEU A 94 -10.37 0.37 12.54
N ARG A 95 -10.91 -0.82 12.28
CA ARG A 95 -10.55 -1.60 11.09
C ARG A 95 -10.74 -0.83 9.78
N TRP A 96 -11.65 0.14 9.73
CA TRP A 96 -11.89 0.93 8.54
C TRP A 96 -10.70 1.83 8.17
N PHE A 97 -9.81 2.13 9.11
CA PHE A 97 -8.55 2.82 8.83
C PHE A 97 -7.56 1.96 8.03
N LEU A 98 -7.76 0.65 7.94
CA LEU A 98 -7.01 -0.20 7.02
C LEU A 98 -7.26 0.19 5.55
N ILE A 99 -8.43 0.79 5.22
CA ILE A 99 -8.74 1.22 3.85
C ILE A 99 -7.81 2.37 3.42
N PRO A 100 -7.79 3.54 4.09
CA PRO A 100 -6.89 4.62 3.68
C PRO A 100 -5.41 4.21 3.77
N ALA A 101 -5.01 3.42 4.76
CA ALA A 101 -3.64 2.88 4.82
C ALA A 101 -3.32 2.00 3.60
N THR A 102 -4.26 1.14 3.15
CA THR A 102 -4.08 0.33 1.95
C THR A 102 -4.06 1.19 0.67
N LEU A 103 -4.87 2.25 0.60
CA LEU A 103 -4.84 3.17 -0.53
C LEU A 103 -3.48 3.86 -0.67
N ILE A 104 -2.82 4.20 0.44
CA ILE A 104 -1.44 4.72 0.41
C ILE A 104 -0.48 3.67 -0.15
N LEU A 105 -0.60 2.39 0.24
CA LEU A 105 0.22 1.32 -0.34
C LEU A 105 -0.05 1.10 -1.83
N ILE A 106 -1.30 1.23 -2.27
CA ILE A 106 -1.66 1.17 -3.70
C ILE A 106 -0.99 2.33 -4.44
N LEU A 107 -1.06 3.53 -3.89
CA LEU A 107 -0.43 4.71 -4.50
C LEU A 107 1.10 4.56 -4.54
N ASP A 108 1.75 4.08 -3.47
CA ASP A 108 3.18 3.79 -3.44
C ASP A 108 3.57 2.75 -4.49
N GLY A 109 2.84 1.63 -4.58
CA GLY A 109 3.07 0.59 -5.59
C GLY A 109 2.84 1.08 -7.02
N PHE A 110 1.80 1.87 -7.25
CA PHE A 110 1.51 2.50 -8.53
C PHE A 110 2.62 3.48 -8.96
N SER A 111 3.10 4.32 -8.03
CA SER A 111 4.19 5.25 -8.29
C SER A 111 5.47 4.53 -8.72
N ARG A 112 5.82 3.44 -8.05
CA ARG A 112 6.96 2.58 -8.44
C ARG A 112 6.77 1.95 -9.80
N TRP A 113 5.56 1.50 -10.11
CA TRP A 113 5.24 0.92 -11.41
C TRP A 113 5.41 1.95 -12.54
N VAL A 114 4.91 3.17 -12.34
CA VAL A 114 5.10 4.28 -13.29
C VAL A 114 6.57 4.65 -13.44
N ALA A 115 7.31 4.77 -12.35
CA ALA A 115 8.74 5.09 -12.34
C ALA A 115 9.61 4.01 -13.06
N LYS A 116 9.06 2.82 -13.30
CA LYS A 116 9.68 1.72 -14.03
C LYS A 116 9.00 1.46 -15.39
N ASP A 117 8.57 2.51 -16.07
CA ASP A 117 7.95 2.46 -17.40
C ASP A 117 6.80 1.44 -17.51
N MET A 118 6.02 1.30 -16.43
CA MET A 118 4.87 0.40 -16.31
C MET A 118 5.19 -1.09 -16.55
N GLN A 119 6.39 -1.53 -16.20
CA GLN A 119 6.78 -2.92 -16.32
C GLN A 119 5.94 -3.82 -15.43
N VAL A 120 5.39 -4.89 -16.00
CA VAL A 120 4.43 -5.78 -15.32
C VAL A 120 5.05 -6.43 -14.07
N GLY A 121 6.32 -6.81 -14.12
CA GLY A 121 7.01 -7.40 -12.97
C GLY A 121 7.00 -6.49 -11.74
N MET A 122 7.23 -5.18 -11.91
CA MET A 122 7.18 -4.20 -10.82
C MET A 122 5.78 -4.12 -10.19
N ALA A 123 4.71 -4.14 -11.00
CA ALA A 123 3.35 -4.19 -10.46
C ALA A 123 3.11 -5.46 -9.64
N MET A 124 3.60 -6.62 -10.13
CA MET A 124 3.44 -7.92 -9.47
C MET A 124 4.15 -7.98 -8.11
N GLU A 125 5.33 -7.36 -7.96
CA GLU A 125 6.07 -7.31 -6.70
C GLU A 125 5.28 -6.67 -5.55
N HIS A 126 4.37 -5.75 -5.86
CA HIS A 126 3.64 -4.96 -4.88
C HIS A 126 2.26 -5.54 -4.53
N VAL A 127 1.82 -6.59 -5.24
CA VAL A 127 0.48 -7.16 -5.07
C VAL A 127 0.25 -7.67 -3.64
N LEU A 128 1.19 -8.41 -3.07
CA LEU A 128 1.01 -9.00 -1.74
C LEU A 128 0.85 -7.94 -0.65
N GLN A 129 1.63 -6.86 -0.68
CA GLN A 129 1.54 -5.79 0.33
C GLN A 129 0.19 -5.05 0.31
N ILE A 130 -0.52 -5.06 -0.84
CA ILE A 130 -1.85 -4.49 -1.00
C ILE A 130 -2.92 -5.47 -0.52
N PHE A 131 -2.79 -6.74 -0.88
CA PHE A 131 -3.80 -7.76 -0.58
C PHE A 131 -3.81 -8.19 0.89
N VAL A 132 -2.68 -8.15 1.59
CA VAL A 132 -2.59 -8.57 3.01
C VAL A 132 -3.47 -7.71 3.92
N PRO A 133 -3.45 -6.37 3.89
CA PRO A 133 -4.36 -5.57 4.72
C PRO A 133 -5.83 -5.71 4.30
N LEU A 134 -6.13 -5.92 3.01
CA LEU A 134 -7.50 -6.20 2.55
C LEU A 134 -8.00 -7.55 3.08
N ALA A 135 -7.16 -8.57 3.06
CA ALA A 135 -7.47 -9.89 3.63
C ALA A 135 -7.75 -9.79 5.14
N LEU A 136 -6.97 -8.96 5.87
CA LEU A 136 -7.22 -8.69 7.27
C LEU A 136 -8.55 -7.97 7.49
N LEU A 137 -8.84 -6.93 6.71
CA LEU A 137 -10.10 -6.18 6.77
C LEU A 137 -11.31 -7.11 6.61
N ILE A 138 -11.27 -8.02 5.62
CA ILE A 138 -12.30 -9.03 5.39
C ILE A 138 -12.37 -10.00 6.58
N SER A 139 -11.22 -10.42 7.11
CA SER A 139 -11.14 -11.37 8.22
C SER A 139 -11.71 -10.81 9.54
N LEU A 140 -11.53 -9.52 9.80
CA LEU A 140 -12.08 -8.81 10.95
C LEU A 140 -13.59 -8.50 10.81
N GLY A 141 -14.16 -8.62 9.61
CA GLY A 141 -15.58 -8.38 9.34
C GLY A 141 -16.47 -9.52 9.82
N ARG A 142 -17.29 -9.28 10.86
CA ARG A 142 -18.12 -10.33 11.47
C ARG A 142 -19.41 -10.72 10.74
N LYS A 143 -19.96 -9.87 9.85
CA LYS A 143 -21.36 -10.05 9.40
C LYS A 143 -21.60 -10.05 7.90
N SER A 144 -20.63 -9.75 7.03
CA SER A 144 -20.90 -9.49 5.62
C SER A 144 -20.92 -10.74 4.72
N LEU A 145 -20.22 -11.81 5.10
CA LEU A 145 -20.17 -13.05 4.34
C LEU A 145 -20.30 -14.25 5.27
N LYS A 146 -20.95 -15.34 4.81
CA LYS A 146 -20.94 -16.62 5.53
C LYS A 146 -19.48 -17.06 5.73
N ALA A 147 -19.12 -17.51 6.93
CA ALA A 147 -17.76 -17.83 7.32
C ALA A 147 -16.96 -18.66 6.27
N PRO A 148 -17.50 -19.75 5.68
CA PRO A 148 -16.76 -20.54 4.70
C PRO A 148 -16.46 -19.77 3.41
N LYS A 149 -17.38 -18.93 2.90
CA LYS A 149 -17.12 -18.11 1.70
C LYS A 149 -16.01 -17.09 1.93
N ARG A 150 -16.01 -16.45 3.10
CA ARG A 150 -14.96 -15.47 3.45
C ARG A 150 -13.59 -16.12 3.54
N GLU A 151 -13.50 -17.28 4.16
CA GLU A 151 -12.26 -18.04 4.27
C GLU A 151 -11.69 -18.42 2.90
N VAL A 152 -12.54 -18.86 2.00
CA VAL A 152 -12.16 -19.18 0.61
C VAL A 152 -11.63 -17.94 -0.12
N ILE A 153 -12.33 -16.80 -0.03
CA ILE A 153 -11.90 -15.55 -0.67
C ILE A 153 -10.53 -15.11 -0.14
N VAL A 154 -10.35 -15.04 1.19
CA VAL A 154 -9.09 -14.63 1.81
C VAL A 154 -7.96 -15.56 1.39
N ARG A 155 -8.17 -16.86 1.45
CA ARG A 155 -7.16 -17.86 1.08
C ARG A 155 -6.72 -17.70 -0.38
N TRP A 156 -7.68 -17.67 -1.32
CA TRP A 156 -7.34 -17.54 -2.74
C TRP A 156 -6.70 -16.21 -3.07
N SER A 157 -7.19 -15.10 -2.49
CA SER A 157 -6.57 -13.79 -2.69
C SER A 157 -5.12 -13.76 -2.23
N LEU A 158 -4.82 -14.32 -1.06
CA LEU A 158 -3.46 -14.38 -0.55
C LEU A 158 -2.57 -15.31 -1.39
N MET A 159 -3.09 -16.47 -1.82
CA MET A 159 -2.32 -17.38 -2.68
C MET A 159 -1.97 -16.72 -4.02
N ILE A 160 -2.93 -16.08 -4.67
CA ILE A 160 -2.71 -15.39 -5.95
C ILE A 160 -1.72 -14.22 -5.76
N ALA A 161 -1.92 -13.41 -4.71
CA ALA A 161 -1.04 -12.29 -4.41
C ALA A 161 0.40 -12.75 -4.11
N THR A 162 0.56 -13.83 -3.36
CA THR A 162 1.87 -14.42 -3.08
C THR A 162 2.53 -14.92 -4.37
N ALA A 163 1.81 -15.69 -5.19
CA ALA A 163 2.32 -16.18 -6.45
C ALA A 163 2.75 -15.03 -7.38
N ALA A 164 1.91 -13.99 -7.52
CA ALA A 164 2.24 -12.81 -8.32
C ALA A 164 3.52 -12.12 -7.81
N THR A 165 3.64 -11.90 -6.50
CA THR A 165 4.83 -11.26 -5.92
C THR A 165 6.11 -12.07 -6.17
N PHE A 166 6.06 -13.41 -6.00
CA PHE A 166 7.22 -14.26 -6.32
C PHE A 166 7.54 -14.27 -7.81
N MET A 167 6.54 -14.25 -8.69
CA MET A 167 6.77 -14.14 -10.13
C MET A 167 7.42 -12.80 -10.49
N GLY A 168 6.98 -11.69 -9.89
CA GLY A 168 7.60 -10.37 -10.07
C GLY A 168 9.09 -10.40 -9.69
N HIS A 169 9.40 -10.88 -8.48
CA HIS A 169 10.81 -11.04 -8.07
C HIS A 169 11.60 -12.00 -8.96
N GLY A 170 10.99 -13.06 -9.47
CA GLY A 170 11.62 -13.97 -10.44
C GLY A 170 11.96 -13.25 -11.74
N LEU A 171 11.06 -12.43 -12.27
CA LEU A 171 11.30 -11.63 -13.48
C LEU A 171 12.45 -10.64 -13.27
N TYR A 172 12.52 -9.99 -12.10
CA TYR A 172 13.65 -9.14 -11.73
C TYR A 172 14.97 -9.92 -11.69
N ALA A 173 14.97 -11.09 -11.04
CA ALA A 173 16.17 -11.91 -10.88
C ALA A 173 16.79 -12.39 -12.21
N ILE A 174 15.96 -12.55 -13.25
CA ILE A 174 16.42 -12.91 -14.62
C ILE A 174 16.70 -11.69 -15.51
N GLY A 175 16.64 -10.48 -14.94
CA GLY A 175 16.96 -9.25 -15.66
C GLY A 175 15.87 -8.79 -16.64
N TYR A 176 14.61 -9.12 -16.41
CA TYR A 176 13.51 -8.71 -17.28
C TYR A 176 13.19 -7.21 -17.20
N TYR A 177 13.52 -6.54 -16.09
CA TYR A 177 13.36 -5.10 -15.88
C TYR A 177 14.34 -4.57 -14.83
#